data_15f1fbff989596a206248446dac42cb1
#
_entry.id   15f1fbff989596a206248446dac42cb1
#
_cell.length_a   1.000
_cell.length_b   1.000
_cell.length_c   1.000
_cell.angle_alpha   90.00
_cell.angle_beta   90.00
_cell.angle_gamma   90.00
#
_symmetry.space_group_name_H-M   'P 1'
#
loop_
_entity.id
_entity.type
_entity.pdbx_description
1 polymer ?
#
loop_
_entity_poly.entity_id
_entity_poly.type
_entity_poly.pdbx_seq_one_letter_code
_entity_poly.pdbx_strand_id
1 'polypeptide(L)'
;MDVLEQRRAAVTGQDADAFADLFAPDGVIELPFAGPDVPDRIEGREAIRAFARAAMGALRIDALVTLAVHRTEDPEVVVTETLTKGVGRGDAFEGRSVQFFRIRDGAILLFRDYTGPLRKPSS
;
A
#
# COMPACT_ATOMS: atom_id res chain seq x y z
N MET A 1 -11.16 14.35 -2.13
CA MET A 1 -9.85 13.65 -2.06
C MET A 1 -9.99 12.33 -2.78
N ASP A 2 -9.15 12.03 -3.76
CA ASP A 2 -9.25 10.77 -4.46
C ASP A 2 -8.73 9.58 -3.63
N VAL A 3 -8.95 8.37 -4.13
CA VAL A 3 -8.61 7.15 -3.40
C VAL A 3 -7.11 7.06 -3.09
N LEU A 4 -6.25 7.49 -4.02
CA LEU A 4 -4.80 7.43 -3.81
C LEU A 4 -4.37 8.40 -2.69
N GLU A 5 -4.96 9.59 -2.64
CA GLU A 5 -4.72 10.55 -1.58
C GLU A 5 -5.24 10.04 -0.24
N GLN A 6 -6.42 9.43 -0.22
CA GLN A 6 -7.00 8.84 0.98
C GLN A 6 -6.12 7.70 1.50
N ARG A 7 -5.59 6.86 0.59
CA ARG A 7 -4.67 5.80 0.97
C ARG A 7 -3.40 6.35 1.61
N ARG A 8 -2.81 7.37 1.02
CA ARG A 8 -1.61 7.98 1.57
C ARG A 8 -1.87 8.50 2.98
N ALA A 9 -2.98 9.20 3.19
CA ALA A 9 -3.35 9.74 4.49
C ALA A 9 -3.56 8.62 5.52
N ALA A 10 -4.24 7.53 5.14
CA ALA A 10 -4.48 6.40 6.03
C ALA A 10 -3.17 5.71 6.44
N VAL A 11 -2.26 5.50 5.48
CA VAL A 11 -0.99 4.84 5.75
C VAL A 11 -0.09 5.68 6.66
N THR A 12 0.09 6.96 6.34
CA THR A 12 0.94 7.84 7.15
C THR A 12 0.31 8.18 8.50
N GLY A 13 -1.02 8.14 8.59
CA GLY A 13 -1.74 8.31 9.85
C GLY A 13 -1.86 7.03 10.68
N GLN A 14 -1.34 5.92 10.18
CA GLN A 14 -1.44 4.60 10.83
C GLN A 14 -2.88 4.21 11.15
N ASP A 15 -3.79 4.52 10.23
CA ASP A 15 -5.22 4.27 10.38
C ASP A 15 -5.63 3.05 9.55
N ALA A 16 -5.57 1.87 10.17
CA ALA A 16 -5.87 0.62 9.49
C ALA A 16 -7.33 0.54 9.05
N ASP A 17 -8.24 1.10 9.83
CA ASP A 17 -9.67 1.10 9.48
C ASP A 17 -9.92 1.97 8.25
N ALA A 18 -9.37 3.18 8.22
CA ALA A 18 -9.50 4.06 7.06
C ALA A 18 -8.89 3.42 5.82
N PHE A 19 -7.75 2.74 5.96
CA PHE A 19 -7.10 2.04 4.87
C PHE A 19 -8.01 0.92 4.32
N ALA A 20 -8.50 0.05 5.20
CA ALA A 20 -9.35 -1.08 4.79
C ALA A 20 -10.65 -0.61 4.15
N ASP A 21 -11.22 0.49 4.66
CA ASP A 21 -12.49 1.02 4.15
C ASP A 21 -12.39 1.58 2.73
N LEU A 22 -11.17 1.77 2.20
CA LEU A 22 -10.97 2.16 0.80
C LEU A 22 -11.20 1.00 -0.16
N PHE A 23 -11.19 -0.24 0.32
CA PHE A 23 -11.34 -1.43 -0.52
C PHE A 23 -12.82 -1.83 -0.65
N ALA A 24 -13.16 -2.40 -1.81
CA ALA A 24 -14.43 -3.08 -1.98
C ALA A 24 -14.52 -4.25 -0.97
N PRO A 25 -15.73 -4.71 -0.60
CA PRO A 25 -15.85 -5.82 0.35
C PRO A 25 -15.09 -7.09 -0.02
N ASP A 26 -14.95 -7.36 -1.32
CA ASP A 26 -14.18 -8.48 -1.87
C ASP A 26 -12.83 -8.05 -2.46
N GLY A 27 -12.35 -6.88 -2.07
CA GLY A 27 -11.07 -6.35 -2.53
C GLY A 27 -9.90 -7.25 -2.16
N VAL A 28 -8.80 -7.12 -2.92
CA VAL A 28 -7.64 -8.00 -2.80
C VAL A 28 -6.36 -7.18 -2.75
N ILE A 29 -5.44 -7.60 -1.89
CA ILE A 29 -4.04 -7.16 -1.93
C ILE A 29 -3.19 -8.32 -2.43
N GLU A 30 -2.29 -8.04 -3.37
CA GLU A 30 -1.28 -8.98 -3.82
C GLU A 30 0.11 -8.42 -3.56
N LEU A 31 0.99 -9.26 -3.01
CA LEU A 31 2.37 -8.89 -2.65
C LEU A 31 3.32 -9.89 -3.33
N PRO A 32 3.57 -9.73 -4.65
CA PRO A 32 4.32 -10.75 -5.42
C PRO A 32 5.75 -10.98 -4.94
N PHE A 33 6.36 -9.98 -4.29
CA PHE A 33 7.74 -10.05 -3.80
C PHE A 33 7.80 -10.21 -2.28
N ALA A 34 6.70 -10.65 -1.65
CA ALA A 34 6.68 -10.90 -0.21
C ALA A 34 7.68 -11.99 0.16
N GLY A 35 8.33 -11.81 1.31
CA GLY A 35 9.21 -12.82 1.87
C GLY A 35 8.42 -14.02 2.41
N PRO A 36 9.11 -15.06 2.88
CA PRO A 36 8.45 -16.33 3.26
C PRO A 36 7.48 -16.22 4.44
N ASP A 37 7.63 -15.18 5.26
CA ASP A 37 6.80 -15.03 6.47
C ASP A 37 5.64 -14.04 6.27
N VAL A 38 5.43 -13.54 5.04
CA VAL A 38 4.38 -12.58 4.71
C VAL A 38 3.47 -13.21 3.67
N PRO A 39 2.15 -13.15 3.84
CA PRO A 39 1.24 -13.67 2.81
C PRO A 39 1.41 -12.89 1.51
N ASP A 40 1.37 -13.59 0.37
CA ASP A 40 1.49 -12.97 -0.95
C ASP A 40 0.14 -12.51 -1.50
N ARG A 41 -0.96 -12.86 -0.82
CA ARG A 41 -2.31 -12.49 -1.23
C ARG A 41 -3.22 -12.40 0.00
N ILE A 42 -3.96 -11.31 0.10
CA ILE A 42 -4.94 -11.08 1.16
C ILE A 42 -6.28 -10.80 0.47
N GLU A 43 -7.30 -11.60 0.75
CA GLU A 43 -8.61 -11.48 0.14
C GLU A 43 -9.66 -11.00 1.12
N GLY A 44 -10.39 -9.96 0.73
CA GLY A 44 -11.51 -9.42 1.47
C GLY A 44 -11.14 -8.28 2.40
N ARG A 45 -12.06 -7.33 2.52
CA ARG A 45 -11.83 -6.10 3.30
C ARG A 45 -11.44 -6.40 4.75
N GLU A 46 -12.07 -7.38 5.40
CA GLU A 46 -11.80 -7.65 6.81
C GLU A 46 -10.45 -8.33 7.02
N ALA A 47 -10.03 -9.18 6.09
CA ALA A 47 -8.67 -9.74 6.12
C ALA A 47 -7.62 -8.64 5.86
N ILE A 48 -7.94 -7.70 4.97
CA ILE A 48 -7.10 -6.53 4.71
C ILE A 48 -6.99 -5.67 5.96
N ARG A 49 -8.08 -5.48 6.69
CA ARG A 49 -8.09 -4.71 7.95
C ARG A 49 -7.15 -5.34 8.98
N ALA A 50 -7.24 -6.65 9.16
CA ALA A 50 -6.37 -7.38 10.08
C ALA A 50 -4.91 -7.29 9.68
N PHE A 51 -4.62 -7.46 8.39
CA PHE A 51 -3.27 -7.34 7.85
C PHE A 51 -2.71 -5.92 8.07
N ALA A 52 -3.50 -4.90 7.80
CA ALA A 52 -3.08 -3.50 7.97
C ALA A 52 -2.78 -3.18 9.44
N ARG A 53 -3.60 -3.67 10.37
CA ARG A 53 -3.35 -3.49 11.80
C ARG A 53 -2.02 -4.11 12.22
N ALA A 54 -1.75 -5.32 11.76
CA ALA A 54 -0.48 -5.99 12.07
C ALA A 54 0.71 -5.26 11.48
N ALA A 55 0.61 -4.84 10.20
CA ALA A 55 1.69 -4.13 9.52
C ALA A 55 1.99 -2.78 10.18
N MET A 56 0.94 -2.02 10.52
CA MET A 56 1.08 -0.71 11.16
C MET A 56 1.57 -0.82 12.61
N GLY A 57 1.36 -1.97 13.26
CA GLY A 57 1.95 -2.26 14.57
C GLY A 57 3.44 -2.57 14.50
N ALA A 58 3.92 -3.05 13.35
CA ALA A 58 5.32 -3.44 13.16
C ALA A 58 6.17 -2.32 12.55
N LEU A 59 5.56 -1.48 11.72
CA LEU A 59 6.22 -0.42 10.96
C LEU A 59 5.49 0.90 11.13
N ARG A 60 6.26 1.99 11.17
CA ARG A 60 5.69 3.32 11.06
C ARG A 60 6.09 3.90 9.70
N ILE A 61 5.12 4.26 8.88
CA ILE A 61 5.36 4.92 7.60
C ILE A 61 5.22 6.42 7.81
N ASP A 62 6.32 7.13 7.66
CA ASP A 62 6.36 8.59 7.87
C ASP A 62 6.01 9.35 6.61
N ALA A 63 6.38 8.81 5.45
CA ALA A 63 6.09 9.44 4.17
C ALA A 63 5.83 8.39 3.09
N LEU A 64 4.86 8.68 2.25
CA LEU A 64 4.52 7.87 1.09
C LEU A 64 4.49 8.84 -0.09
N VAL A 65 5.60 8.89 -0.84
CA VAL A 65 5.79 9.88 -1.89
C VAL A 65 5.48 9.26 -3.23
N THR A 66 4.52 9.83 -3.96
CA THR A 66 4.22 9.39 -5.32
C THR A 66 5.23 10.05 -6.27
N LEU A 67 6.09 9.23 -6.87
CA LEU A 67 7.10 9.69 -7.81
C LEU A 67 6.53 9.86 -9.22
N ALA A 68 5.58 9.00 -9.61
CA ALA A 68 4.93 9.06 -10.91
C ALA A 68 3.58 8.35 -10.85
N VAL A 69 2.63 8.82 -11.66
CA VAL A 69 1.34 8.18 -11.86
C VAL A 69 1.19 7.90 -13.35
N HIS A 70 0.91 6.63 -13.69
CA HIS A 70 0.72 6.20 -15.07
C HIS A 70 -0.72 5.79 -15.28
N ARG A 71 -1.44 6.53 -16.10
CA ARG A 71 -2.80 6.17 -16.50
C ARG A 71 -2.70 5.13 -17.62
N THR A 72 -3.63 4.17 -17.63
CA THR A 72 -3.68 3.12 -18.64
C THR A 72 -4.90 3.28 -19.54
N GLU A 73 -4.97 2.48 -20.58
CA GLU A 73 -6.15 2.47 -21.46
C GLU A 73 -7.40 1.98 -20.74
N ASP A 74 -7.24 1.19 -19.69
CA ASP A 74 -8.35 0.78 -18.83
C ASP A 74 -8.58 1.88 -17.79
N PRO A 75 -9.73 2.57 -17.80
CA PRO A 75 -9.96 3.68 -16.88
C PRO A 75 -10.01 3.26 -15.41
N GLU A 76 -10.16 1.97 -15.11
CA GLU A 76 -10.13 1.47 -13.74
C GLU A 76 -8.70 1.21 -13.23
N VAL A 77 -7.72 1.18 -14.13
CA VAL A 77 -6.36 0.77 -13.77
C VAL A 77 -5.40 1.96 -13.79
N VAL A 78 -4.70 2.13 -12.69
CA VAL A 78 -3.62 3.12 -12.57
C VAL A 78 -2.40 2.44 -11.95
N VAL A 79 -1.22 2.83 -12.41
CA VAL A 79 0.06 2.33 -11.90
C VAL A 79 0.81 3.52 -11.31
N THR A 80 1.36 3.34 -10.11
CA THR A 80 2.16 4.39 -9.46
C THR A 80 3.57 3.91 -9.20
N GLU A 81 4.52 4.84 -9.21
CA GLU A 81 5.85 4.62 -8.67
C GLU A 81 5.93 5.40 -7.37
N THR A 82 6.34 4.73 -6.30
CA THR A 82 6.22 5.28 -4.95
C THR A 82 7.53 5.10 -4.17
N LEU A 83 7.87 6.11 -3.38
CA LEU A 83 8.94 6.03 -2.39
C LEU A 83 8.32 6.05 -1.01
N THR A 84 8.60 5.02 -0.22
CA THR A 84 8.13 4.89 1.15
C THR A 84 9.28 5.15 2.10
N LYS A 85 9.05 5.98 3.12
CA LYS A 85 10.02 6.24 4.19
C LYS A 85 9.36 5.97 5.52
N GLY A 86 10.09 5.32 6.42
CA GLY A 86 9.55 5.00 7.74
C GLY A 86 10.59 4.45 8.69
N VAL A 87 10.09 3.86 9.76
CA VAL A 87 10.90 3.24 10.81
C VAL A 87 10.35 1.85 11.11
N GLY A 88 11.24 0.85 11.11
CA GLY A 88 10.90 -0.50 11.52
C GLY A 88 11.99 -1.05 12.41
N ARG A 89 11.60 -1.72 13.52
CA ARG A 89 12.53 -2.28 14.50
C ARG A 89 13.59 -1.28 15.01
N GLY A 90 13.16 0.00 15.14
CA GLY A 90 14.05 1.06 15.59
C GLY A 90 14.95 1.67 14.54
N ASP A 91 14.95 1.15 13.30
CA ASP A 91 15.80 1.62 12.23
C ASP A 91 15.00 2.34 11.15
N ALA A 92 15.49 3.47 10.68
CA ALA A 92 14.93 4.17 9.55
C ALA A 92 15.18 3.39 8.26
N PHE A 93 14.19 3.38 7.38
CA PHE A 93 14.31 2.72 6.08
C PHE A 93 13.65 3.55 4.99
N GLU A 94 14.00 3.24 3.74
CA GLU A 94 13.22 3.66 2.58
C GLU A 94 13.11 2.50 1.60
N GLY A 95 12.06 2.53 0.79
CA GLY A 95 11.81 1.51 -0.22
C GLY A 95 11.09 2.09 -1.42
N ARG A 96 11.41 1.55 -2.59
CA ARG A 96 10.73 1.92 -3.84
C ARG A 96 9.80 0.81 -4.26
N SER A 97 8.65 1.22 -4.77
CA SER A 97 7.61 0.28 -5.20
C SER A 97 7.02 0.72 -6.52
N VAL A 98 6.59 -0.25 -7.31
CA VAL A 98 5.65 -0.05 -8.40
C VAL A 98 4.33 -0.66 -7.92
N GLN A 99 3.26 0.11 -7.97
CA GLN A 99 1.98 -0.30 -7.40
C GLN A 99 0.89 -0.23 -8.46
N PHE A 100 0.16 -1.33 -8.59
CA PHE A 100 -0.94 -1.47 -9.52
C PHE A 100 -2.25 -1.40 -8.75
N PHE A 101 -3.17 -0.54 -9.21
CA PHE A 101 -4.49 -0.41 -8.62
C PHE A 101 -5.57 -0.63 -9.65
N ARG A 102 -6.59 -1.42 -9.28
CA ARG A 102 -7.87 -1.40 -10.00
C ARG A 102 -8.89 -0.74 -9.08
N ILE A 103 -9.49 0.33 -9.57
CA ILE A 103 -10.42 1.16 -8.79
C ILE A 103 -11.71 1.30 -9.57
N ARG A 104 -12.84 1.04 -8.90
CA ARG A 104 -14.17 1.19 -9.51
C ARG A 104 -15.08 1.87 -8.51
N ASP A 105 -15.76 2.94 -8.96
CA ASP A 105 -16.71 3.69 -8.14
C ASP A 105 -16.10 4.15 -6.81
N GLY A 106 -14.84 4.57 -6.83
CA GLY A 106 -14.14 5.06 -5.64
C GLY A 106 -13.65 3.99 -4.68
N ALA A 107 -13.77 2.70 -5.01
CA ALA A 107 -13.30 1.60 -4.18
C ALA A 107 -12.18 0.83 -4.86
N ILE A 108 -11.21 0.38 -4.07
CA ILE A 108 -10.10 -0.43 -4.58
C ILE A 108 -10.57 -1.88 -4.68
N LEU A 109 -10.50 -2.44 -5.89
CA LEU A 109 -10.79 -3.85 -6.14
C LEU A 109 -9.53 -4.70 -6.02
N LEU A 110 -8.40 -4.14 -6.44
CA LEU A 110 -7.11 -4.82 -6.40
C LEU A 110 -6.01 -3.79 -6.16
N PHE A 111 -5.15 -4.11 -5.22
CA PHE A 111 -3.89 -3.39 -4.97
C PHE A 111 -2.76 -4.41 -5.04
N ARG A 112 -1.88 -4.29 -6.03
CA ARG A 112 -0.72 -5.16 -6.19
C ARG A 112 0.54 -4.33 -5.98
N ASP A 113 1.36 -4.73 -5.01
CA ASP A 113 2.52 -3.96 -4.59
C ASP A 113 3.81 -4.73 -4.92
N TYR A 114 4.58 -4.20 -5.87
CA TYR A 114 5.90 -4.69 -6.21
C TYR A 114 6.93 -3.85 -5.46
N THR A 115 7.19 -4.22 -4.21
CA THR A 115 8.14 -3.51 -3.35
C THR A 115 9.52 -4.11 -3.48
N GLY A 116 10.51 -3.27 -3.76
CA GLY A 116 11.91 -3.66 -3.79
C GLY A 116 12.51 -3.79 -2.38
N PRO A 117 13.79 -4.12 -2.28
CA PRO A 117 14.44 -4.22 -0.98
C PRO A 117 14.40 -2.90 -0.21
N LEU A 118 14.18 -2.99 1.10
CA LEU A 118 14.28 -1.83 1.96
C LEU A 118 15.75 -1.46 2.15
N ARG A 119 16.02 -0.17 2.20
CA ARG A 119 17.38 0.38 2.29
C ARG A 119 17.47 1.38 3.42
N LYS A 120 18.70 1.68 3.85
CA LYS A 120 18.92 2.84 4.70
C LYS A 120 18.58 4.09 3.90
N PRO A 121 17.98 5.12 4.53
CA PRO A 121 17.63 6.34 3.83
C PRO A 121 18.88 6.99 3.21
N SER A 122 18.68 7.59 2.03
CA SER A 122 19.69 8.43 1.42
C SER A 122 19.87 9.69 2.27
N SER A 123 21.09 10.02 2.58
CA SER A 123 21.41 11.20 3.39
C SER A 123 21.33 12.48 2.58
#